data_68a79f1023f10c29926b5f3bf6ca613a
#
_entry.id   68a79f1023f10c29926b5f3bf6ca613a
#
_cell.length_a   1.000
_cell.length_b   1.000
_cell.length_c   1.000
_cell.angle_alpha   90.00
_cell.angle_beta   90.00
_cell.angle_gamma   90.00
#
_symmetry.space_group_name_H-M   'P 1'
#
loop_
_entity.id
_entity.type
_entity.pdbx_description
1 polymer ?
#
loop_
_entity_poly.entity_id
_entity_poly.type
_entity_poly.pdbx_seq_one_letter_code
_entity_poly.pdbx_strand_id
1 'polypeptide(L)'
;GRYRDALGVALPTGLAAAHVEGGADPLGDLLRRHARTHVPFPAAEPARRWGLGVVAVDAGLRRLARTDGLLHGSFLATGGASEWCHPEVLRSLRRRSLAALRRQVEPVPVETMSGFLPAWQGVDGGRRGLEQLLEVVGGLQGAVIPASTLERDVLGSRVRDYQPRLLDELISLGEVVWVGRGPLGSGDGRVALYRRDDAPRLVPEPADLLDGPLHTRLREELARRGASFFHDLHRACGGGDPEELTDALWDMVWAGEVTNDSAAPLRLLGPRPRRTTGRRPLMRLAPPRAQGRWSLVAGLREPAASPTERLHALSATLLGRHGVLTREAVLAEGVPGGFAGLYPVLRAMEEAGRVRRGYFVDGLGASQFALPGAVDRLRAVRDEPPGAVLLSATDPASAHGATVPWPQLAGRAARAAGAYVVLEGGRLRLFLERGGRGLLTAGEPGPEALAALATVADRVGKLEIVTVDGEPVRGSALEAGLRQAGFGPSPRGMVLWGGAGRRLPVGA
;
A
#
# COMPACT_ATOMS: atom_id res chain seq x y z
N GLY A 1 49.08 -19.35 -32.43
CA GLY A 1 49.58 -18.53 -33.49
C GLY A 1 49.01 -17.11 -33.51
N ARG A 2 47.69 -16.90 -33.53
CA ARG A 2 47.01 -15.61 -33.76
C ARG A 2 47.51 -14.45 -32.88
N TYR A 3 47.73 -14.69 -31.58
CA TYR A 3 48.26 -13.63 -30.68
C TYR A 3 49.73 -13.32 -30.97
N ARG A 4 50.55 -14.30 -31.32
CA ARG A 4 51.91 -14.06 -31.73
C ARG A 4 51.96 -13.22 -32.98
N ASP A 5 51.17 -13.60 -34.01
CA ASP A 5 51.25 -12.97 -35.33
C ASP A 5 50.56 -11.59 -35.37
N ALA A 6 49.57 -11.36 -34.49
CA ALA A 6 48.87 -10.08 -34.39
C ALA A 6 49.52 -9.09 -33.42
N LEU A 7 50.13 -9.56 -32.32
CA LEU A 7 50.57 -8.73 -31.19
C LEU A 7 52.04 -8.86 -30.87
N GLY A 8 52.80 -9.74 -31.58
CA GLY A 8 54.21 -10.00 -31.31
C GLY A 8 54.49 -10.73 -29.98
N VAL A 9 53.48 -11.39 -29.38
CA VAL A 9 53.61 -12.03 -28.08
C VAL A 9 54.29 -13.38 -28.24
N ALA A 10 55.33 -13.68 -27.42
CA ALA A 10 56.00 -14.95 -27.40
C ALA A 10 55.01 -16.08 -26.96
N LEU A 11 55.08 -17.24 -27.66
CA LEU A 11 54.23 -18.38 -27.32
C LEU A 11 54.93 -19.23 -26.22
N PRO A 12 54.15 -19.77 -25.29
CA PRO A 12 54.66 -20.77 -24.35
C PRO A 12 55.21 -21.98 -25.07
N THR A 13 56.26 -22.61 -24.53
CA THR A 13 56.82 -23.85 -25.04
C THR A 13 55.89 -25.04 -24.79
N GLY A 14 55.80 -25.97 -25.76
CA GLY A 14 54.98 -27.20 -25.59
C GLY A 14 53.53 -27.11 -26.05
N LEU A 15 53.15 -26.04 -26.78
CA LEU A 15 51.84 -25.94 -27.39
C LEU A 15 51.68 -26.90 -28.58
N ALA A 16 50.50 -27.52 -28.69
CA ALA A 16 50.15 -28.37 -29.83
C ALA A 16 50.19 -27.54 -31.14
N ALA A 17 50.60 -28.15 -32.27
CA ALA A 17 50.74 -27.50 -33.56
C ALA A 17 49.49 -26.71 -33.99
N ALA A 18 48.31 -27.23 -33.75
CA ALA A 18 47.04 -26.54 -34.05
C ALA A 18 46.85 -25.19 -33.32
N HIS A 19 47.54 -24.93 -32.22
CA HIS A 19 47.52 -23.66 -31.49
C HIS A 19 48.67 -22.72 -31.91
N VAL A 20 49.65 -23.23 -32.63
CA VAL A 20 50.80 -22.45 -33.10
C VAL A 20 50.59 -21.93 -34.53
N GLU A 21 49.72 -22.62 -35.30
CA GLU A 21 49.40 -22.19 -36.66
C GLU A 21 48.77 -20.78 -36.66
N GLY A 22 49.27 -19.90 -37.47
CA GLY A 22 48.77 -18.52 -37.69
C GLY A 22 47.62 -18.49 -38.67
N GLY A 23 46.83 -17.44 -38.65
CA GLY A 23 45.79 -17.18 -39.65
C GLY A 23 46.29 -16.23 -40.77
N ALA A 24 45.57 -16.17 -41.87
CA ALA A 24 45.87 -15.24 -42.96
C ALA A 24 45.71 -13.74 -42.59
N ASP A 25 44.83 -13.45 -41.59
CA ASP A 25 44.62 -12.10 -41.05
C ASP A 25 44.48 -12.14 -39.51
N PRO A 26 45.59 -12.32 -38.77
CA PRO A 26 45.56 -12.53 -37.32
C PRO A 26 44.95 -11.34 -36.56
N LEU A 27 45.25 -10.11 -36.94
CA LEU A 27 44.66 -8.92 -36.34
C LEU A 27 43.17 -8.80 -36.65
N GLY A 28 42.76 -9.05 -37.90
CA GLY A 28 41.35 -9.08 -38.28
C GLY A 28 40.55 -10.14 -37.51
N ASP A 29 41.12 -11.32 -37.23
CA ASP A 29 40.48 -12.37 -36.42
C ASP A 29 40.23 -11.92 -34.97
N LEU A 30 41.22 -11.24 -34.37
CA LEU A 30 41.07 -10.70 -33.02
C LEU A 30 40.01 -9.58 -32.96
N LEU A 31 40.03 -8.65 -33.93
CA LEU A 31 39.07 -7.57 -34.05
C LEU A 31 37.66 -8.10 -34.31
N ARG A 32 37.50 -9.10 -35.15
CA ARG A 32 36.22 -9.78 -35.43
C ARG A 32 35.65 -10.42 -34.17
N ARG A 33 36.48 -11.11 -33.41
CA ARG A 33 36.09 -11.72 -32.14
C ARG A 33 35.70 -10.67 -31.10
N HIS A 34 36.47 -9.59 -30.98
CA HIS A 34 36.18 -8.46 -30.10
C HIS A 34 34.80 -7.86 -30.44
N ALA A 35 34.58 -7.55 -31.72
CA ALA A 35 33.33 -6.94 -32.18
C ALA A 35 32.08 -7.81 -31.89
N ARG A 36 32.21 -9.15 -31.95
CA ARG A 36 31.12 -10.08 -31.68
C ARG A 36 30.76 -10.21 -30.18
N THR A 37 31.70 -9.87 -29.29
CA THR A 37 31.57 -10.08 -27.85
C THR A 37 31.43 -8.78 -27.03
N HIS A 38 31.60 -7.62 -27.68
CA HIS A 38 31.53 -6.30 -27.03
C HIS A 38 30.35 -5.48 -27.57
N VAL A 39 29.84 -4.60 -26.73
CA VAL A 39 28.90 -3.53 -27.15
C VAL A 39 29.59 -2.55 -28.09
N PRO A 40 28.91 -1.59 -28.73
CA PRO A 40 29.56 -0.60 -29.56
C PRO A 40 30.77 0.03 -28.88
N PHE A 41 31.90 0.09 -29.56
CA PHE A 41 33.18 0.50 -29.02
C PHE A 41 33.97 1.43 -29.98
N PRO A 42 34.74 2.41 -29.47
CA PRO A 42 35.65 3.20 -30.25
C PRO A 42 36.93 2.40 -30.57
N ALA A 43 37.60 2.68 -31.71
CA ALA A 43 38.85 2.01 -32.10
C ALA A 43 39.97 2.10 -31.04
N ALA A 44 39.94 3.13 -30.20
CA ALA A 44 40.89 3.31 -29.10
C ALA A 44 40.78 2.21 -28.02
N GLU A 45 39.62 1.56 -27.84
CA GLU A 45 39.43 0.53 -26.82
C GLU A 45 40.25 -0.73 -27.09
N PRO A 46 40.09 -1.44 -28.23
CA PRO A 46 40.91 -2.59 -28.53
C PRO A 46 42.39 -2.18 -28.76
N ALA A 47 42.68 -0.97 -29.26
CA ALA A 47 44.05 -0.46 -29.39
C ALA A 47 44.73 -0.43 -28.01
N ARG A 48 44.11 0.17 -27.00
CA ARG A 48 44.63 0.22 -25.64
C ARG A 48 44.74 -1.17 -25.01
N ARG A 49 43.74 -2.04 -25.21
CA ARG A 49 43.72 -3.39 -24.66
C ARG A 49 44.86 -4.27 -25.15
N TRP A 50 45.31 -4.08 -26.40
CA TRP A 50 46.32 -4.93 -27.03
C TRP A 50 47.68 -4.21 -27.26
N GLY A 51 47.81 -2.98 -26.80
CA GLY A 51 49.05 -2.20 -26.97
C GLY A 51 49.38 -1.84 -28.43
N LEU A 52 48.32 -1.69 -29.26
CA LEU A 52 48.44 -1.39 -30.68
C LEU A 52 48.18 0.10 -30.97
N GLY A 53 48.73 0.61 -32.05
CA GLY A 53 48.38 1.96 -32.53
C GLY A 53 46.94 2.03 -32.99
N VAL A 54 46.20 3.08 -32.58
CA VAL A 54 44.80 3.31 -32.94
C VAL A 54 44.57 3.30 -34.45
N VAL A 55 45.53 3.85 -35.22
CA VAL A 55 45.47 3.92 -36.68
C VAL A 55 45.47 2.51 -37.30
N ALA A 56 46.31 1.60 -36.80
CA ALA A 56 46.37 0.22 -37.29
C ALA A 56 45.06 -0.56 -36.97
N VAL A 57 44.53 -0.36 -35.77
CA VAL A 57 43.26 -0.94 -35.36
C VAL A 57 42.09 -0.40 -36.20
N ASP A 58 42.02 0.91 -36.41
CA ASP A 58 40.98 1.54 -37.22
C ASP A 58 41.03 1.07 -38.69
N ALA A 59 42.22 0.94 -39.25
CA ALA A 59 42.42 0.37 -40.61
C ALA A 59 41.91 -1.09 -40.68
N GLY A 60 42.19 -1.91 -39.66
CA GLY A 60 41.66 -3.27 -39.53
C GLY A 60 40.14 -3.30 -39.46
N LEU A 61 39.53 -2.44 -38.63
CA LEU A 61 38.09 -2.32 -38.49
C LEU A 61 37.41 -1.84 -39.79
N ARG A 62 37.99 -0.88 -40.49
CA ARG A 62 37.52 -0.44 -41.84
C ARG A 62 37.56 -1.57 -42.87
N ARG A 63 38.56 -2.44 -42.79
CA ARG A 63 38.65 -3.63 -43.65
C ARG A 63 37.49 -4.59 -43.31
N LEU A 64 37.29 -4.88 -42.03
CA LEU A 64 36.18 -5.72 -41.58
C LEU A 64 34.80 -5.12 -41.92
N ALA A 65 34.67 -3.80 -41.97
CA ALA A 65 33.46 -3.16 -42.45
C ALA A 65 33.12 -3.53 -43.89
N ARG A 66 34.16 -3.64 -44.73
CA ARG A 66 34.01 -4.01 -46.14
C ARG A 66 33.83 -5.51 -46.39
N THR A 67 34.50 -6.35 -45.60
CA THR A 67 34.47 -7.81 -45.80
C THR A 67 33.41 -8.51 -44.99
N ASP A 68 33.15 -8.09 -43.74
CA ASP A 68 32.29 -8.77 -42.76
C ASP A 68 31.07 -7.90 -42.37
N GLY A 69 30.88 -6.73 -42.98
CA GLY A 69 29.75 -5.85 -42.74
C GLY A 69 29.73 -5.23 -41.32
N LEU A 70 30.92 -5.02 -40.70
CA LEU A 70 31.01 -4.31 -39.43
C LEU A 70 30.49 -2.88 -39.60
N LEU A 71 29.64 -2.44 -38.69
CA LEU A 71 28.98 -1.14 -38.74
C LEU A 71 29.84 -0.08 -38.05
N HIS A 72 29.85 1.12 -38.65
CA HIS A 72 30.55 2.31 -38.15
C HIS A 72 29.55 3.45 -38.01
N GLY A 73 29.52 4.11 -36.87
CA GLY A 73 28.58 5.20 -36.63
C GLY A 73 28.56 5.66 -35.19
N SER A 74 27.60 6.48 -34.82
CA SER A 74 27.34 6.88 -33.43
C SER A 74 26.21 6.03 -32.88
N PHE A 75 26.51 5.14 -31.93
CA PHE A 75 25.55 4.21 -31.33
C PHE A 75 25.24 4.54 -29.88
N LEU A 76 26.13 5.25 -29.16
CA LEU A 76 25.97 5.63 -27.76
C LEU A 76 25.61 7.12 -27.64
N ALA A 77 24.71 7.44 -26.71
CA ALA A 77 24.25 8.82 -26.46
C ALA A 77 25.32 9.73 -25.83
N THR A 78 26.43 9.17 -25.37
CA THR A 78 27.54 9.89 -24.70
C THR A 78 28.41 10.75 -25.66
N GLY A 79 28.00 10.85 -26.90
CA GLY A 79 28.41 11.78 -27.96
C GLY A 79 29.89 12.16 -28.08
N GLY A 80 30.49 11.88 -29.25
CA GLY A 80 31.71 12.49 -29.65
C GLY A 80 32.72 11.60 -30.38
N ALA A 81 32.71 10.29 -30.19
CA ALA A 81 33.57 9.36 -30.90
C ALA A 81 32.75 8.46 -31.82
N SER A 82 33.21 8.27 -33.06
CA SER A 82 32.66 7.30 -33.98
C SER A 82 32.98 5.89 -33.47
N GLU A 83 31.95 5.01 -33.40
CA GLU A 83 32.03 3.70 -32.80
C GLU A 83 31.86 2.61 -33.84
N TRP A 84 32.35 1.42 -33.50
CA TRP A 84 32.26 0.21 -34.29
C TRP A 84 31.31 -0.79 -33.61
N CYS A 85 30.46 -1.46 -34.36
CA CYS A 85 29.51 -2.44 -33.83
C CYS A 85 29.29 -3.61 -34.79
N HIS A 86 29.29 -4.85 -34.26
CA HIS A 86 28.93 -6.01 -35.06
C HIS A 86 27.40 -6.03 -35.32
N PRO A 87 26.93 -6.35 -36.56
CA PRO A 87 25.52 -6.31 -36.90
C PRO A 87 24.62 -7.18 -35.98
N GLU A 88 25.11 -8.33 -35.53
CA GLU A 88 24.37 -9.20 -34.63
C GLU A 88 24.24 -8.62 -33.23
N VAL A 89 25.28 -7.98 -32.73
CA VAL A 89 25.25 -7.27 -31.45
C VAL A 89 24.25 -6.12 -31.54
N LEU A 90 24.29 -5.31 -32.60
CA LEU A 90 23.31 -4.23 -32.78
C LEU A 90 21.86 -4.76 -32.86
N ARG A 91 21.66 -5.86 -33.61
CA ARG A 91 20.33 -6.52 -33.67
C ARG A 91 19.87 -7.03 -32.29
N SER A 92 20.79 -7.59 -31.49
CA SER A 92 20.49 -8.03 -30.12
C SER A 92 20.16 -6.87 -29.21
N LEU A 93 20.91 -5.76 -29.27
CA LEU A 93 20.64 -4.54 -28.50
C LEU A 93 19.27 -3.95 -28.86
N ARG A 94 18.97 -3.81 -30.16
CA ARG A 94 17.65 -3.34 -30.65
C ARG A 94 16.52 -4.23 -30.19
N ARG A 95 16.66 -5.55 -30.24
CA ARG A 95 15.63 -6.48 -29.74
C ARG A 95 15.41 -6.31 -28.23
N ARG A 96 16.48 -6.18 -27.45
CA ARG A 96 16.39 -5.93 -25.99
C ARG A 96 15.74 -4.59 -25.67
N SER A 97 16.10 -3.52 -26.39
CA SER A 97 15.48 -2.19 -26.22
C SER A 97 14.00 -2.23 -26.58
N LEU A 98 13.63 -2.86 -27.71
CA LEU A 98 12.22 -3.03 -28.10
C LEU A 98 11.45 -3.90 -27.11
N ALA A 99 12.04 -4.96 -26.56
CA ALA A 99 11.42 -5.77 -25.52
C ALA A 99 11.22 -4.97 -24.22
N ALA A 100 12.22 -4.14 -23.83
CA ALA A 100 12.10 -3.25 -22.68
C ALA A 100 10.98 -2.20 -22.90
N LEU A 101 10.94 -1.56 -24.09
CA LEU A 101 9.89 -0.61 -24.44
C LEU A 101 8.49 -1.27 -24.46
N ARG A 102 8.38 -2.49 -25.00
CA ARG A 102 7.11 -3.25 -24.97
C ARG A 102 6.64 -3.54 -23.55
N ARG A 103 7.56 -3.97 -22.66
CA ARG A 103 7.23 -4.16 -21.22
C ARG A 103 6.80 -2.86 -20.55
N GLN A 104 7.29 -1.70 -21.02
CA GLN A 104 6.86 -0.40 -20.50
C GLN A 104 5.46 0.02 -20.98
N VAL A 105 4.93 -0.56 -22.05
CA VAL A 105 3.57 -0.29 -22.55
C VAL A 105 2.59 -1.35 -22.07
N GLU A 106 3.06 -2.54 -21.70
CA GLU A 106 2.25 -3.68 -21.27
C GLU A 106 1.65 -3.43 -19.87
N PRO A 107 0.31 -3.61 -19.68
CA PRO A 107 -0.32 -3.51 -18.39
C PRO A 107 0.20 -4.63 -17.47
N VAL A 108 0.19 -4.38 -16.15
CA VAL A 108 0.51 -5.41 -15.17
C VAL A 108 -0.74 -6.24 -14.84
N PRO A 109 -0.59 -7.51 -14.41
CA PRO A 109 -1.70 -8.29 -13.89
C PRO A 109 -2.38 -7.62 -12.70
N VAL A 110 -3.70 -7.78 -12.56
CA VAL A 110 -4.50 -7.14 -11.50
C VAL A 110 -4.00 -7.48 -10.09
N GLU A 111 -3.47 -8.68 -9.90
CA GLU A 111 -2.90 -9.14 -8.61
C GLU A 111 -1.71 -8.29 -8.16
N THR A 112 -0.99 -7.65 -9.09
CA THR A 112 0.13 -6.77 -8.76
C THR A 112 -0.32 -5.60 -7.87
N MET A 113 -1.59 -5.16 -7.98
CA MET A 113 -2.14 -4.11 -7.10
C MET A 113 -2.11 -4.52 -5.63
N SER A 114 -2.22 -5.81 -5.31
CA SER A 114 -2.20 -6.30 -3.93
C SER A 114 -0.83 -6.14 -3.27
N GLY A 115 0.25 -6.28 -4.02
CA GLY A 115 1.60 -5.97 -3.53
C GLY A 115 1.95 -4.48 -3.59
N PHE A 116 1.40 -3.78 -4.60
CA PHE A 116 1.69 -2.37 -4.83
C PHE A 116 1.07 -1.45 -3.77
N LEU A 117 -0.22 -1.62 -3.43
CA LEU A 117 -0.91 -0.70 -2.52
C LEU A 117 -0.29 -0.64 -1.11
N PRO A 118 0.10 -1.76 -0.45
CA PRO A 118 0.80 -1.69 0.82
C PRO A 118 2.11 -0.90 0.74
N ALA A 119 2.92 -1.17 -0.27
CA ALA A 119 4.19 -0.48 -0.49
C ALA A 119 3.99 1.01 -0.82
N TRP A 120 2.96 1.34 -1.63
CA TRP A 120 2.62 2.70 -2.00
C TRP A 120 2.15 3.53 -0.79
N GLN A 121 1.32 2.94 0.07
CA GLN A 121 0.78 3.59 1.27
C GLN A 121 1.70 3.50 2.49
N GLY A 122 2.94 3.01 2.33
CA GLY A 122 3.95 2.97 3.37
C GLY A 122 3.65 2.00 4.52
N VAL A 123 2.95 0.91 4.25
CA VAL A 123 2.80 -0.18 5.23
C VAL A 123 4.18 -0.76 5.53
N ASP A 124 4.46 -0.98 6.81
CA ASP A 124 5.75 -1.44 7.35
C ASP A 124 6.96 -0.51 7.01
N GLY A 125 6.66 0.78 6.67
CA GLY A 125 7.64 1.75 6.19
C GLY A 125 8.71 2.21 7.18
N GLY A 126 8.67 1.78 8.43
CA GLY A 126 9.74 1.96 9.43
C GLY A 126 9.92 3.38 9.98
N ARG A 127 9.21 4.38 9.50
CA ARG A 127 9.25 5.76 10.02
C ARG A 127 8.40 5.89 11.29
N ARG A 128 8.73 6.84 12.14
CA ARG A 128 8.10 7.04 13.46
C ARG A 128 7.85 8.52 13.74
N GLY A 129 7.02 8.78 14.77
CA GLY A 129 6.79 10.12 15.29
C GLY A 129 5.58 10.83 14.70
N LEU A 130 5.39 12.08 15.16
CA LEU A 130 4.20 12.88 14.89
C LEU A 130 4.09 13.30 13.42
N GLU A 131 5.22 13.71 12.83
CA GLU A 131 5.28 14.11 11.41
C GLU A 131 4.90 12.94 10.50
N GLN A 132 5.41 11.73 10.78
CA GLN A 132 5.05 10.55 10.02
C GLN A 132 3.55 10.25 10.15
N LEU A 133 2.98 10.39 11.35
CA LEU A 133 1.54 10.19 11.53
C LEU A 133 0.73 11.21 10.73
N LEU A 134 1.15 12.47 10.69
CA LEU A 134 0.50 13.52 9.91
C LEU A 134 0.56 13.23 8.39
N GLU A 135 1.70 12.73 7.89
CA GLU A 135 1.84 12.26 6.50
C GLU A 135 0.89 11.10 6.20
N VAL A 136 0.84 10.11 7.10
CA VAL A 136 -0.06 8.95 6.98
C VAL A 136 -1.52 9.39 6.96
N VAL A 137 -1.92 10.28 7.86
CA VAL A 137 -3.28 10.87 7.84
C VAL A 137 -3.55 11.58 6.52
N GLY A 138 -2.57 12.34 5.99
CA GLY A 138 -2.67 12.99 4.68
C GLY A 138 -2.99 12.01 3.55
N GLY A 139 -2.34 10.84 3.52
CA GLY A 139 -2.61 9.79 2.53
C GLY A 139 -3.95 9.06 2.73
N LEU A 140 -4.44 9.03 3.97
CA LEU A 140 -5.68 8.33 4.36
C LEU A 140 -6.89 9.25 4.46
N GLN A 141 -6.77 10.56 4.16
CA GLN A 141 -7.87 11.53 4.28
C GLN A 141 -9.15 11.05 3.61
N GLY A 142 -10.26 11.00 4.35
CA GLY A 142 -11.55 10.58 3.84
C GLY A 142 -11.73 9.08 3.64
N ALA A 143 -10.69 8.24 3.83
CA ALA A 143 -10.85 6.80 3.84
C ALA A 143 -11.77 6.36 4.98
N VAL A 144 -12.77 5.56 4.64
CA VAL A 144 -13.78 5.10 5.60
C VAL A 144 -13.27 3.82 6.28
N ILE A 145 -12.88 3.94 7.55
CA ILE A 145 -12.22 2.88 8.32
C ILE A 145 -13.05 2.57 9.57
N PRO A 146 -13.24 1.28 9.96
CA PRO A 146 -13.84 0.94 11.25
C PRO A 146 -13.01 1.52 12.40
N ALA A 147 -13.65 2.18 13.36
CA ALA A 147 -12.98 2.81 14.49
C ALA A 147 -12.14 1.81 15.30
N SER A 148 -12.65 0.58 15.46
CA SER A 148 -11.94 -0.50 16.17
C SER A 148 -10.64 -0.97 15.51
N THR A 149 -10.42 -0.69 14.21
CA THR A 149 -9.23 -1.09 13.44
C THR A 149 -8.31 0.08 13.12
N LEU A 150 -8.81 1.32 13.22
CA LEU A 150 -8.10 2.53 12.79
C LEU A 150 -6.70 2.64 13.41
N GLU A 151 -6.60 2.67 14.72
CA GLU A 151 -5.34 2.90 15.41
C GLU A 151 -4.45 1.64 15.41
N ARG A 152 -5.04 0.51 15.81
CA ARG A 152 -4.29 -0.74 16.00
C ARG A 152 -3.76 -1.32 14.69
N ASP A 153 -4.60 -1.33 13.65
CA ASP A 153 -4.31 -2.08 12.42
C ASP A 153 -3.86 -1.16 11.28
N VAL A 154 -4.46 0.05 11.14
CA VAL A 154 -4.18 0.92 10.00
C VAL A 154 -3.07 1.94 10.30
N LEU A 155 -3.16 2.69 11.40
CA LEU A 155 -2.11 3.64 11.77
C LEU A 155 -0.87 2.91 12.30
N GLY A 156 -1.06 1.87 13.12
CA GLY A 156 0.02 1.07 13.69
C GLY A 156 0.81 0.26 12.66
N SER A 157 0.26 -0.02 11.47
CA SER A 157 1.00 -0.65 10.37
C SER A 157 1.85 0.33 9.55
N ARG A 158 1.63 1.65 9.68
CA ARG A 158 2.32 2.69 8.90
C ARG A 158 3.26 3.57 9.75
N VAL A 159 3.04 3.61 11.05
CA VAL A 159 3.85 4.39 11.98
C VAL A 159 4.51 3.43 12.97
N ARG A 160 5.83 3.30 12.89
CA ARG A 160 6.58 2.43 13.79
C ARG A 160 6.48 2.96 15.23
N ASP A 161 6.30 2.06 16.18
CA ASP A 161 6.13 2.38 17.60
C ASP A 161 4.92 3.32 17.84
N TYR A 162 3.85 3.17 17.04
CA TYR A 162 2.62 3.94 17.17
C TYR A 162 2.07 3.84 18.59
N GLN A 163 1.69 5.00 19.13
CA GLN A 163 1.00 5.09 20.42
C GLN A 163 -0.23 6.00 20.27
N PRO A 164 -1.35 5.67 20.92
CA PRO A 164 -2.58 6.46 20.86
C PRO A 164 -2.42 7.95 21.14
N ARG A 165 -1.48 8.30 22.03
CA ARG A 165 -1.15 9.70 22.37
C ARG A 165 -0.72 10.54 21.15
N LEU A 166 -0.11 9.92 20.12
CA LEU A 166 0.30 10.65 18.92
C LEU A 166 -0.89 11.19 18.14
N LEU A 167 -1.96 10.40 18.03
CA LEU A 167 -3.21 10.85 17.40
C LEU A 167 -3.91 11.90 18.25
N ASP A 168 -3.97 11.70 19.57
CA ASP A 168 -4.56 12.67 20.49
C ASP A 168 -3.81 14.03 20.44
N GLU A 169 -2.48 13.99 20.30
CA GLU A 169 -1.66 15.18 20.16
C GLU A 169 -1.99 15.95 18.87
N LEU A 170 -2.05 15.27 17.71
CA LEU A 170 -2.45 15.91 16.45
C LEU A 170 -3.86 16.51 16.49
N ILE A 171 -4.79 15.81 17.13
CA ILE A 171 -6.16 16.33 17.29
C ILE A 171 -6.17 17.53 18.22
N SER A 172 -5.42 17.48 19.33
CA SER A 172 -5.35 18.59 20.31
C SER A 172 -4.66 19.83 19.74
N LEU A 173 -3.67 19.64 18.86
CA LEU A 173 -3.03 20.73 18.11
C LEU A 173 -3.95 21.32 17.03
N GLY A 174 -5.08 20.65 16.74
CA GLY A 174 -5.99 21.06 15.68
C GLY A 174 -5.52 20.72 14.26
N GLU A 175 -4.46 19.93 14.11
CA GLU A 175 -3.92 19.50 12.81
C GLU A 175 -4.77 18.43 12.15
N VAL A 176 -5.39 17.55 12.94
CA VAL A 176 -6.22 16.43 12.50
C VAL A 176 -7.60 16.51 13.12
N VAL A 177 -8.61 16.20 12.32
CA VAL A 177 -9.99 16.04 12.75
C VAL A 177 -10.52 14.70 12.28
N TRP A 178 -11.48 14.13 13.00
CA TRP A 178 -12.15 12.92 12.60
C TRP A 178 -13.66 13.15 12.46
N VAL A 179 -14.29 12.40 11.55
CA VAL A 179 -15.73 12.50 11.29
C VAL A 179 -16.31 11.10 11.17
N GLY A 180 -17.45 10.88 11.81
CA GLY A 180 -18.21 9.64 11.70
C GLY A 180 -18.76 9.44 10.29
N ARG A 181 -18.82 8.18 9.85
CA ARG A 181 -19.21 7.78 8.48
C ARG A 181 -20.19 6.60 8.50
N GLY A 182 -21.00 6.52 9.49
CA GLY A 182 -22.03 5.50 9.67
C GLY A 182 -21.73 4.48 10.77
N PRO A 183 -22.75 3.92 11.38
CA PRO A 183 -22.61 2.86 12.38
C PRO A 183 -22.13 1.55 11.73
N LEU A 184 -21.51 0.69 12.54
CA LEU A 184 -21.08 -0.65 12.16
C LEU A 184 -21.52 -1.65 13.22
N GLY A 185 -22.77 -2.12 13.13
CA GLY A 185 -23.40 -2.92 14.18
C GLY A 185 -23.66 -2.10 15.45
N SER A 186 -23.77 -2.77 16.60
CA SER A 186 -24.17 -2.15 17.87
C SER A 186 -22.99 -1.62 18.71
N GLY A 187 -21.76 -1.87 18.32
CA GLY A 187 -20.60 -1.55 19.16
C GLY A 187 -19.42 -0.94 18.43
N ASP A 188 -19.54 -0.64 17.14
CA ASP A 188 -18.49 -0.04 16.33
C ASP A 188 -19.12 0.95 15.34
N GLY A 189 -18.29 1.72 14.67
CA GLY A 189 -18.69 2.63 13.59
C GLY A 189 -17.56 2.90 12.64
N ARG A 190 -17.89 3.54 11.54
CA ARG A 190 -16.92 3.97 10.54
C ARG A 190 -16.54 5.41 10.78
N VAL A 191 -15.25 5.70 10.66
CA VAL A 191 -14.70 7.05 10.79
C VAL A 191 -13.77 7.36 9.63
N ALA A 192 -13.60 8.65 9.35
CA ALA A 192 -12.59 9.14 8.44
C ALA A 192 -11.79 10.25 9.12
N LEU A 193 -10.47 10.26 8.87
CA LEU A 193 -9.57 11.31 9.33
C LEU A 193 -9.36 12.34 8.23
N TYR A 194 -9.16 13.59 8.62
CA TYR A 194 -8.82 14.68 7.71
C TYR A 194 -7.77 15.59 8.34
N ARG A 195 -6.89 16.15 7.52
CA ARG A 195 -6.10 17.31 7.93
C ARG A 195 -7.02 18.51 8.04
N ARG A 196 -6.84 19.33 9.04
CA ARG A 196 -7.70 20.49 9.29
C ARG A 196 -7.79 21.42 8.11
N ASP A 197 -6.68 21.70 7.44
CA ASP A 197 -6.60 22.60 6.29
C ASP A 197 -7.34 22.09 5.05
N ASP A 198 -7.50 20.77 4.94
CA ASP A 198 -8.18 20.11 3.83
C ASP A 198 -9.67 19.84 4.11
N ALA A 199 -10.06 19.93 5.39
CA ALA A 199 -11.42 19.63 5.83
C ALA A 199 -12.52 20.42 5.06
N PRO A 200 -12.37 21.72 4.76
CA PRO A 200 -13.38 22.46 3.99
C PRO A 200 -13.68 21.86 2.60
N ARG A 201 -12.68 21.22 2.01
CA ARG A 201 -12.77 20.62 0.66
C ARG A 201 -13.17 19.16 0.68
N LEU A 202 -12.79 18.41 1.74
CA LEU A 202 -12.90 16.95 1.76
C LEU A 202 -14.00 16.41 2.66
N VAL A 203 -14.37 17.12 3.73
CA VAL A 203 -15.44 16.66 4.63
C VAL A 203 -16.78 16.75 3.91
N PRO A 204 -17.48 15.62 3.70
CA PRO A 204 -18.77 15.62 3.02
C PRO A 204 -19.86 16.22 3.91
N GLU A 205 -20.94 16.64 3.28
CA GLU A 205 -22.16 16.97 3.98
C GLU A 205 -22.85 15.71 4.51
N PRO A 206 -23.52 15.77 5.66
CA PRO A 206 -24.41 14.70 6.10
C PRO A 206 -25.45 14.40 5.02
N ALA A 207 -25.75 13.12 4.78
CA ALA A 207 -26.78 12.75 3.81
C ALA A 207 -28.15 13.26 4.25
N ASP A 208 -28.46 13.07 5.54
CA ASP A 208 -29.69 13.54 6.17
C ASP A 208 -29.33 14.02 7.58
N LEU A 209 -30.01 15.10 8.02
CA LEU A 209 -29.94 15.53 9.41
C LEU A 209 -30.89 14.66 10.25
N LEU A 210 -30.42 14.22 11.41
CA LEU A 210 -31.24 13.43 12.30
C LEU A 210 -32.41 14.29 12.86
N ASP A 211 -33.61 13.77 12.72
CA ASP A 211 -34.82 14.41 13.22
C ASP A 211 -35.24 13.78 14.55
N GLY A 212 -35.27 14.60 15.60
CA GLY A 212 -35.62 14.17 16.95
C GLY A 212 -35.43 15.31 17.94
N PRO A 213 -36.27 15.41 18.99
CA PRO A 213 -36.26 16.54 19.90
C PRO A 213 -34.92 16.73 20.62
N LEU A 214 -34.22 15.65 20.94
CA LEU A 214 -32.92 15.70 21.59
C LEU A 214 -31.80 16.05 20.62
N HIS A 215 -31.83 15.51 19.39
CA HIS A 215 -30.88 15.84 18.33
C HIS A 215 -30.98 17.31 17.93
N THR A 216 -32.21 17.84 17.81
CA THR A 216 -32.45 19.26 17.51
C THR A 216 -31.88 20.16 18.59
N ARG A 217 -32.16 19.87 19.87
CA ARG A 217 -31.60 20.64 21.01
C ARG A 217 -30.10 20.60 21.07
N LEU A 218 -29.49 19.43 20.87
CA LEU A 218 -28.03 19.25 20.82
C LEU A 218 -27.43 20.11 19.69
N ARG A 219 -28.04 20.10 18.52
CA ARG A 219 -27.59 20.88 17.37
C ARG A 219 -27.65 22.38 17.64
N GLU A 220 -28.75 22.86 18.21
CA GLU A 220 -28.93 24.26 18.58
C GLU A 220 -27.93 24.70 19.65
N GLU A 221 -27.72 23.90 20.69
CA GLU A 221 -26.76 24.22 21.74
C GLU A 221 -25.32 24.23 21.25
N LEU A 222 -24.92 23.26 20.43
CA LEU A 222 -23.60 23.22 19.82
C LEU A 222 -23.40 24.37 18.81
N ALA A 223 -24.41 24.77 18.07
CA ALA A 223 -24.35 25.94 17.20
C ALA A 223 -24.17 27.24 17.98
N ARG A 224 -24.86 27.37 19.10
CA ARG A 224 -24.83 28.56 19.95
C ARG A 224 -23.56 28.69 20.77
N ARG A 225 -23.04 27.58 21.33
CA ARG A 225 -21.89 27.57 22.28
C ARG A 225 -20.56 27.21 21.65
N GLY A 226 -20.58 26.56 20.50
CA GLY A 226 -19.41 25.92 19.92
C GLY A 226 -19.04 24.63 20.65
N ALA A 227 -17.73 24.32 20.67
CA ALA A 227 -17.22 23.09 21.27
C ALA A 227 -17.53 23.04 22.78
N SER A 228 -18.26 22.03 23.22
CA SER A 228 -18.84 21.92 24.56
C SER A 228 -18.57 20.55 25.20
N PHE A 229 -18.36 20.56 26.52
CA PHE A 229 -18.28 19.30 27.30
C PHE A 229 -19.66 18.67 27.48
N PHE A 230 -19.66 17.36 27.62
CA PHE A 230 -20.89 16.59 27.86
C PHE A 230 -21.75 17.15 28.98
N HIS A 231 -21.16 17.52 30.10
CA HIS A 231 -21.89 18.05 31.26
C HIS A 231 -22.68 19.33 30.93
N ASP A 232 -22.08 20.23 30.13
CA ASP A 232 -22.71 21.48 29.74
C ASP A 232 -23.86 21.23 28.77
N LEU A 233 -23.67 20.30 27.82
CA LEU A 233 -24.74 19.87 26.89
C LEU A 233 -25.89 19.20 27.63
N HIS A 234 -25.58 18.30 28.57
CA HIS A 234 -26.60 17.61 29.38
C HIS A 234 -27.46 18.60 30.16
N ARG A 235 -26.83 19.59 30.81
CA ARG A 235 -27.56 20.66 31.52
C ARG A 235 -28.40 21.50 30.56
N ALA A 236 -27.84 21.89 29.42
CA ALA A 236 -28.51 22.74 28.43
C ALA A 236 -29.69 22.03 27.74
N CYS A 237 -29.59 20.73 27.54
CA CYS A 237 -30.69 19.92 26.99
C CYS A 237 -31.79 19.56 28.00
N GLY A 238 -31.71 20.10 29.21
CA GLY A 238 -32.75 19.91 30.26
C GLY A 238 -32.48 18.76 31.23
N GLY A 239 -31.29 18.16 31.23
CA GLY A 239 -30.91 17.01 32.05
C GLY A 239 -31.54 15.71 31.53
N GLY A 240 -31.88 14.81 32.42
CA GLY A 240 -32.46 13.52 32.06
C GLY A 240 -31.47 12.37 32.18
N ASP A 241 -31.67 11.27 31.44
CA ASP A 241 -30.74 10.15 31.44
C ASP A 241 -29.48 10.48 30.65
N PRO A 242 -28.29 10.46 31.26
CA PRO A 242 -27.02 10.71 30.57
C PRO A 242 -26.75 9.69 29.47
N GLU A 243 -27.27 8.46 29.53
CA GLU A 243 -27.07 7.47 28.45
C GLU A 243 -27.90 7.82 27.23
N GLU A 244 -29.14 8.35 27.38
CA GLU A 244 -29.94 8.81 26.24
C GLU A 244 -29.26 9.96 25.49
N LEU A 245 -28.67 10.93 26.21
CA LEU A 245 -27.93 12.00 25.60
C LEU A 245 -26.65 11.51 24.91
N THR A 246 -25.96 10.55 25.53
CA THR A 246 -24.77 9.92 24.93
C THR A 246 -25.15 9.19 23.65
N ASP A 247 -26.24 8.45 23.64
CA ASP A 247 -26.69 7.74 22.45
C ASP A 247 -27.08 8.73 21.34
N ALA A 248 -27.79 9.80 21.66
CA ALA A 248 -28.12 10.84 20.69
C ALA A 248 -26.87 11.54 20.11
N LEU A 249 -25.84 11.81 20.94
CA LEU A 249 -24.56 12.32 20.45
C LEU A 249 -23.88 11.35 19.48
N TRP A 250 -23.89 10.06 19.80
CA TRP A 250 -23.28 9.04 18.92
C TRP A 250 -24.09 8.82 17.65
N ASP A 251 -25.41 8.93 17.68
CA ASP A 251 -26.23 8.94 16.46
C ASP A 251 -25.83 10.12 15.54
N MET A 252 -25.65 11.32 16.10
CA MET A 252 -25.16 12.49 15.36
C MET A 252 -23.72 12.33 14.87
N VAL A 253 -22.88 11.65 15.64
CA VAL A 253 -21.51 11.29 15.18
C VAL A 253 -21.60 10.40 13.94
N TRP A 254 -22.40 9.33 13.98
CA TRP A 254 -22.51 8.41 12.86
C TRP A 254 -23.19 9.01 11.64
N ALA A 255 -24.05 10.00 11.84
CA ALA A 255 -24.63 10.82 10.76
C ALA A 255 -23.61 11.82 10.16
N GLY A 256 -22.46 12.03 10.81
CA GLY A 256 -21.45 13.01 10.37
C GLY A 256 -21.79 14.46 10.74
N GLU A 257 -22.68 14.67 11.71
CA GLU A 257 -23.08 15.99 12.19
C GLU A 257 -22.18 16.51 13.32
N VAL A 258 -21.67 15.62 14.18
CA VAL A 258 -20.89 15.95 15.38
C VAL A 258 -19.56 15.24 15.36
N THR A 259 -18.54 15.91 15.89
CA THR A 259 -17.19 15.37 16.13
C THR A 259 -16.72 15.71 17.54
N ASN A 260 -15.53 15.22 17.89
CA ASN A 260 -14.93 15.45 19.20
C ASN A 260 -13.45 15.85 19.07
N ASP A 261 -12.95 16.62 20.03
CA ASP A 261 -11.55 17.08 20.09
C ASP A 261 -10.57 16.03 20.67
N SER A 262 -10.97 14.76 20.73
CA SER A 262 -10.15 13.63 21.17
C SER A 262 -10.58 12.34 20.46
N ALA A 263 -9.66 11.42 20.25
CA ALA A 263 -9.96 10.06 19.79
C ALA A 263 -10.34 9.10 20.97
N ALA A 264 -10.23 9.55 22.21
CA ALA A 264 -10.51 8.73 23.38
C ALA A 264 -11.93 8.09 23.38
N PRO A 265 -13.01 8.79 22.99
CA PRO A 265 -14.32 8.19 22.90
C PRO A 265 -14.41 7.03 21.90
N LEU A 266 -13.67 7.08 20.77
CA LEU A 266 -13.63 6.01 19.77
C LEU A 266 -13.03 4.72 20.33
N ARG A 267 -12.05 4.81 21.23
CA ARG A 267 -11.39 3.64 21.87
C ARG A 267 -12.28 2.92 22.85
N LEU A 268 -13.33 3.58 23.30
CA LEU A 268 -14.31 3.03 24.25
C LEU A 268 -15.52 2.39 23.56
N LEU A 269 -15.50 2.37 22.22
CA LEU A 269 -16.48 1.62 21.44
C LEU A 269 -16.27 0.12 21.66
N GLY A 270 -17.37 -0.61 21.73
CA GLY A 270 -17.36 -2.06 21.93
C GLY A 270 -18.77 -2.55 22.29
N PRO A 271 -18.95 -3.87 22.38
CA PRO A 271 -20.24 -4.43 22.82
C PRO A 271 -20.61 -3.86 24.19
N ARG A 272 -21.81 -3.30 24.30
CA ARG A 272 -22.30 -2.81 25.60
C ARG A 272 -22.27 -3.97 26.60
N PRO A 273 -21.66 -3.83 27.80
CA PRO A 273 -21.79 -4.82 28.84
C PRO A 273 -23.29 -4.93 29.20
N ARG A 274 -23.80 -6.17 29.28
CA ARG A 274 -25.15 -6.39 29.76
C ARG A 274 -25.30 -5.69 31.10
N ARG A 275 -26.37 -4.87 31.26
CA ARG A 275 -26.69 -4.20 32.53
C ARG A 275 -26.79 -5.28 33.62
N THR A 276 -25.74 -5.42 34.41
CA THR A 276 -25.85 -6.16 35.69
C THR A 276 -26.52 -5.23 36.68
N THR A 277 -27.53 -5.76 37.34
CA THR A 277 -28.32 -5.06 38.38
C THR A 277 -27.49 -4.77 39.67
N GLY A 278 -26.20 -4.47 39.52
CA GLY A 278 -25.29 -4.15 40.63
C GLY A 278 -25.25 -2.64 40.92
N ARG A 279 -25.03 -2.31 42.18
CA ARG A 279 -24.88 -0.95 42.74
C ARG A 279 -24.19 -0.01 41.79
N ARG A 280 -24.88 1.07 41.34
CA ARG A 280 -24.30 2.17 40.60
C ARG A 280 -23.10 2.74 41.36
N PRO A 281 -21.91 2.86 40.79
CA PRO A 281 -20.84 3.64 41.39
C PRO A 281 -21.33 5.08 41.53
N LEU A 282 -21.24 5.61 42.76
CA LEU A 282 -21.47 7.01 43.02
C LEU A 282 -20.56 7.88 42.17
N MET A 283 -21.17 8.78 41.38
CA MET A 283 -20.56 9.88 40.62
C MET A 283 -19.54 9.54 39.56
N ARG A 284 -19.99 9.09 38.37
CA ARG A 284 -19.36 9.54 37.13
C ARG A 284 -20.25 10.64 36.53
N LEU A 285 -19.73 11.86 36.49
CA LEU A 285 -20.41 13.05 35.97
C LEU A 285 -20.68 12.98 34.46
N ALA A 286 -20.00 12.09 33.73
CA ALA A 286 -20.23 11.79 32.33
C ALA A 286 -19.97 10.31 32.03
N PRO A 287 -20.72 9.67 31.11
CA PRO A 287 -20.38 8.36 30.57
C PRO A 287 -18.99 8.36 29.93
N PRO A 288 -18.19 7.28 30.04
CA PRO A 288 -16.84 7.24 29.50
C PRO A 288 -16.75 7.56 27.99
N ARG A 289 -17.79 7.17 27.21
CA ARG A 289 -17.88 7.44 25.77
C ARG A 289 -18.28 8.89 25.42
N ALA A 290 -18.50 9.73 26.42
CA ALA A 290 -18.86 11.13 26.25
C ALA A 290 -17.74 12.11 26.63
N GLN A 291 -16.50 11.62 26.80
CA GLN A 291 -15.33 12.43 27.13
C GLN A 291 -14.96 13.41 25.99
N GLY A 292 -14.20 14.46 26.31
CA GLY A 292 -13.76 15.49 25.36
C GLY A 292 -14.82 16.54 25.10
N ARG A 293 -14.55 17.45 24.18
CA ARG A 293 -15.47 18.50 23.75
C ARG A 293 -16.09 18.12 22.40
N TRP A 294 -17.39 18.25 22.34
CA TRP A 294 -18.20 17.93 21.17
C TRP A 294 -18.48 19.21 20.38
N SER A 295 -18.37 19.14 19.07
CA SER A 295 -18.63 20.27 18.18
C SER A 295 -19.33 19.83 16.87
N LEU A 296 -19.97 20.77 16.20
CA LEU A 296 -20.57 20.52 14.90
C LEU A 296 -19.51 20.37 13.82
N VAL A 297 -19.67 19.36 12.98
CA VAL A 297 -18.85 19.13 11.78
C VAL A 297 -19.04 20.24 10.75
N ALA A 298 -20.17 20.94 10.75
CA ALA A 298 -20.45 22.05 9.86
C ALA A 298 -19.32 23.11 9.89
N GLY A 299 -18.79 23.44 11.07
CA GLY A 299 -17.67 24.37 11.23
C GLY A 299 -16.35 23.91 10.60
N LEU A 300 -16.18 22.61 10.32
CA LEU A 300 -15.02 22.09 9.62
C LEU A 300 -15.04 22.37 8.12
N ARG A 301 -16.23 22.67 7.57
CA ARG A 301 -16.42 22.96 6.14
C ARG A 301 -16.27 24.42 5.79
N GLU A 302 -15.98 25.28 6.77
CA GLU A 302 -15.75 26.71 6.56
C GLU A 302 -14.25 27.04 6.41
N PRO A 303 -13.88 27.95 5.48
CA PRO A 303 -14.76 28.60 4.48
C PRO A 303 -15.25 27.61 3.41
N ALA A 304 -16.48 27.79 2.93
CA ALA A 304 -17.09 26.87 1.99
C ALA A 304 -16.31 26.80 0.66
N ALA A 305 -15.83 25.61 0.31
CA ALA A 305 -15.15 25.37 -0.96
C ALA A 305 -16.15 25.18 -2.10
N SER A 306 -15.82 25.66 -3.30
CA SER A 306 -16.63 25.45 -4.49
C SER A 306 -16.72 23.97 -4.87
N PRO A 307 -17.75 23.53 -5.61
CA PRO A 307 -17.86 22.14 -6.09
C PRO A 307 -16.64 21.69 -6.89
N THR A 308 -16.04 22.57 -7.69
CA THR A 308 -14.83 22.26 -8.47
C THR A 308 -13.61 22.04 -7.58
N GLU A 309 -13.41 22.87 -6.57
CA GLU A 309 -12.32 22.70 -5.59
C GLU A 309 -12.48 21.39 -4.81
N ARG A 310 -13.70 21.05 -4.42
CA ARG A 310 -14.00 19.79 -3.72
C ARG A 310 -13.70 18.57 -4.59
N LEU A 311 -14.14 18.58 -5.86
CA LEU A 311 -13.86 17.50 -6.81
C LEU A 311 -12.37 17.37 -7.11
N HIS A 312 -11.64 18.50 -7.23
CA HIS A 312 -10.19 18.50 -7.43
C HIS A 312 -9.46 17.92 -6.20
N ALA A 313 -9.80 18.37 -5.00
CA ALA A 313 -9.22 17.88 -3.77
C ALA A 313 -9.47 16.37 -3.59
N LEU A 314 -10.72 15.92 -3.83
CA LEU A 314 -11.07 14.51 -3.78
C LEU A 314 -10.29 13.69 -4.81
N SER A 315 -10.18 14.15 -6.06
CA SER A 315 -9.41 13.47 -7.12
C SER A 315 -7.93 13.36 -6.74
N ALA A 316 -7.33 14.43 -6.20
CA ALA A 316 -5.95 14.43 -5.75
C ALA A 316 -5.71 13.47 -4.58
N THR A 317 -6.64 13.45 -3.61
CA THR A 317 -6.57 12.54 -2.45
C THR A 317 -6.67 11.07 -2.87
N LEU A 318 -7.59 10.74 -3.76
CA LEU A 318 -7.75 9.38 -4.29
C LEU A 318 -6.52 8.93 -5.09
N LEU A 319 -6.00 9.81 -5.95
CA LEU A 319 -4.74 9.55 -6.68
C LEU A 319 -3.57 9.35 -5.73
N GLY A 320 -3.45 10.17 -4.68
CA GLY A 320 -2.43 10.02 -3.65
C GLY A 320 -2.51 8.67 -2.94
N ARG A 321 -3.73 8.23 -2.58
CA ARG A 321 -3.97 6.97 -1.88
C ARG A 321 -3.73 5.75 -2.76
N HIS A 322 -4.19 5.78 -4.01
CA HIS A 322 -4.16 4.61 -4.90
C HIS A 322 -2.95 4.58 -5.84
N GLY A 323 -2.23 5.69 -6.03
CA GLY A 323 -1.14 5.80 -7.01
C GLY A 323 -1.61 5.67 -8.46
N VAL A 324 -2.35 4.60 -8.73
CA VAL A 324 -3.08 4.34 -9.98
C VAL A 324 -4.57 4.27 -9.67
N LEU A 325 -5.32 5.26 -10.13
CA LEU A 325 -6.75 5.38 -9.89
C LEU A 325 -7.54 4.70 -11.00
N THR A 326 -8.33 3.70 -10.62
CA THR A 326 -9.20 2.93 -11.52
C THR A 326 -10.67 3.17 -11.19
N ARG A 327 -11.57 2.74 -12.07
CA ARG A 327 -13.01 2.80 -11.83
C ARG A 327 -13.41 2.00 -10.60
N GLU A 328 -12.80 0.84 -10.42
CA GLU A 328 -13.05 -0.09 -9.30
C GLU A 328 -12.63 0.55 -7.97
N ALA A 329 -11.48 1.26 -7.94
CA ALA A 329 -11.04 2.00 -6.77
C ALA A 329 -12.04 3.09 -6.38
N VAL A 330 -12.50 3.89 -7.35
CA VAL A 330 -13.51 4.95 -7.11
C VAL A 330 -14.83 4.37 -6.61
N LEU A 331 -15.25 3.21 -7.15
CA LEU A 331 -16.44 2.51 -6.70
C LEU A 331 -16.29 2.01 -5.25
N ALA A 332 -15.15 1.41 -4.93
CA ALA A 332 -14.86 0.91 -3.58
C ALA A 332 -14.79 2.02 -2.52
N GLU A 333 -14.37 3.22 -2.92
CA GLU A 333 -14.35 4.43 -2.07
C GLU A 333 -15.77 5.06 -1.89
N GLY A 334 -16.77 4.56 -2.60
CA GLY A 334 -18.15 5.06 -2.50
C GLY A 334 -18.31 6.53 -2.94
N VAL A 335 -17.54 6.96 -3.93
CA VAL A 335 -17.56 8.36 -4.41
C VAL A 335 -18.90 8.69 -5.07
N PRO A 336 -19.61 9.76 -4.63
CA PRO A 336 -20.83 10.20 -5.28
C PRO A 336 -20.59 10.53 -6.76
N GLY A 337 -21.46 10.07 -7.65
CA GLY A 337 -21.29 10.20 -9.10
C GLY A 337 -20.25 9.27 -9.71
N GLY A 338 -19.55 8.49 -8.89
CA GLY A 338 -18.59 7.48 -9.32
C GLY A 338 -17.44 8.05 -10.16
N PHE A 339 -16.84 7.20 -10.97
CA PHE A 339 -15.71 7.58 -11.84
C PHE A 339 -16.08 8.64 -12.87
N ALA A 340 -17.33 8.60 -13.37
CA ALA A 340 -17.82 9.58 -14.34
C ALA A 340 -17.84 11.03 -13.77
N GLY A 341 -18.16 11.18 -12.48
CA GLY A 341 -18.13 12.48 -11.81
C GLY A 341 -16.71 13.06 -11.66
N LEU A 342 -15.70 12.21 -11.50
CA LEU A 342 -14.31 12.63 -11.38
C LEU A 342 -13.61 12.82 -12.74
N TYR A 343 -14.10 12.17 -13.79
CA TYR A 343 -13.43 12.09 -15.08
C TYR A 343 -13.08 13.47 -15.70
N PRO A 344 -13.95 14.49 -15.67
CA PRO A 344 -13.60 15.82 -16.20
C PRO A 344 -12.40 16.45 -15.48
N VAL A 345 -12.31 16.29 -14.16
CA VAL A 345 -11.20 16.81 -13.35
C VAL A 345 -9.92 16.04 -13.62
N LEU A 346 -10.00 14.71 -13.66
CA LEU A 346 -8.85 13.84 -13.97
C LEU A 346 -8.27 14.12 -15.36
N ARG A 347 -9.15 14.40 -16.33
CA ARG A 347 -8.74 14.83 -17.68
C ARG A 347 -8.04 16.20 -17.66
N ALA A 348 -8.56 17.17 -16.92
CA ALA A 348 -7.90 18.47 -16.78
C ALA A 348 -6.52 18.33 -16.08
N MET A 349 -6.40 17.44 -15.11
CA MET A 349 -5.11 17.13 -14.47
C MET A 349 -4.13 16.46 -15.45
N GLU A 350 -4.60 15.60 -16.37
CA GLU A 350 -3.80 15.02 -17.45
C GLU A 350 -3.31 16.11 -18.42
N GLU A 351 -4.22 17.00 -18.87
CA GLU A 351 -3.88 18.12 -19.76
C GLU A 351 -2.85 19.08 -19.12
N ALA A 352 -2.91 19.23 -17.78
CA ALA A 352 -1.93 20.00 -17.01
C ALA A 352 -0.63 19.21 -16.71
N GLY A 353 -0.47 17.97 -17.20
CA GLY A 353 0.70 17.13 -16.98
C GLY A 353 0.89 16.60 -15.56
N ARG A 354 -0.14 16.71 -14.70
CA ARG A 354 -0.07 16.26 -13.30
C ARG A 354 -0.28 14.76 -13.13
N VAL A 355 -0.98 14.14 -14.06
CA VAL A 355 -1.25 12.70 -14.09
C VAL A 355 -1.06 12.17 -15.50
N ARG A 356 -0.89 10.86 -15.62
CA ARG A 356 -0.88 10.15 -16.91
C ARG A 356 -2.14 9.32 -17.02
N ARG A 357 -2.78 9.36 -18.19
CA ARG A 357 -3.86 8.45 -18.53
C ARG A 357 -3.31 7.27 -19.33
N GLY A 358 -3.82 6.07 -19.05
CA GLY A 358 -3.40 4.86 -19.76
C GLY A 358 -4.21 3.65 -19.35
N TYR A 359 -3.70 2.48 -19.74
CA TYR A 359 -4.16 1.16 -19.30
C TYR A 359 -2.96 0.48 -18.63
N PHE A 360 -2.85 0.64 -17.32
CA PHE A 360 -1.67 0.23 -16.54
C PHE A 360 -1.84 -1.12 -15.86
N VAL A 361 -3.08 -1.46 -15.50
CA VAL A 361 -3.46 -2.69 -14.80
C VAL A 361 -4.48 -3.42 -15.66
N ASP A 362 -4.19 -4.68 -15.98
CA ASP A 362 -5.09 -5.51 -16.78
C ASP A 362 -6.36 -5.90 -15.99
N GLY A 363 -7.48 -6.05 -16.71
CA GLY A 363 -8.76 -6.44 -16.11
C GLY A 363 -9.49 -5.36 -15.31
N LEU A 364 -8.91 -4.17 -15.12
CA LEU A 364 -9.55 -3.01 -14.49
C LEU A 364 -9.88 -1.97 -15.56
N GLY A 365 -11.02 -1.33 -15.48
CA GLY A 365 -11.60 -0.41 -16.47
C GLY A 365 -10.67 0.27 -17.47
N ALA A 366 -11.16 0.58 -18.67
CA ALA A 366 -10.33 0.98 -19.82
C ALA A 366 -9.53 2.29 -19.66
N SER A 367 -9.97 3.21 -18.81
CA SER A 367 -9.28 4.48 -18.54
C SER A 367 -8.81 4.53 -17.10
N GLN A 368 -7.50 4.54 -16.92
CA GLN A 368 -6.86 4.61 -15.61
C GLN A 368 -5.98 5.86 -15.57
N PHE A 369 -5.89 6.50 -14.41
CA PHE A 369 -5.07 7.69 -14.20
C PHE A 369 -4.01 7.38 -13.14
N ALA A 370 -2.76 7.75 -13.40
CA ALA A 370 -1.63 7.48 -12.52
C ALA A 370 -0.84 8.73 -12.19
N LEU A 371 -0.39 8.82 -10.94
CA LEU A 371 0.60 9.82 -10.53
C LEU A 371 1.96 9.54 -11.18
N PRO A 372 2.81 10.59 -11.38
CA PRO A 372 4.20 10.40 -11.77
C PRO A 372 4.90 9.41 -10.83
N GLY A 373 5.64 8.47 -11.38
CA GLY A 373 6.37 7.44 -10.63
C GLY A 373 5.52 6.26 -10.13
N ALA A 374 4.17 6.37 -10.08
CA ALA A 374 3.32 5.27 -9.60
C ALA A 374 3.38 4.07 -10.55
N VAL A 375 3.39 4.29 -11.86
CA VAL A 375 3.47 3.22 -12.86
C VAL A 375 4.83 2.49 -12.77
N ASP A 376 5.91 3.22 -12.54
CA ASP A 376 7.23 2.63 -12.41
C ASP A 376 7.34 1.77 -11.14
N ARG A 377 6.79 2.25 -10.02
CA ARG A 377 6.69 1.46 -8.77
C ARG A 377 5.78 0.24 -8.93
N LEU A 378 4.66 0.38 -9.63
CA LEU A 378 3.75 -0.74 -9.92
C LEU A 378 4.48 -1.84 -10.71
N ARG A 379 5.28 -1.47 -11.70
CA ARG A 379 6.09 -2.40 -12.49
C ARG A 379 7.22 -3.01 -11.68
N ALA A 380 7.88 -2.22 -10.83
CA ALA A 380 8.89 -2.75 -9.92
C ALA A 380 8.33 -3.86 -9.03
N VAL A 381 7.12 -3.69 -8.48
CA VAL A 381 6.43 -4.73 -7.69
C VAL A 381 6.09 -5.96 -8.53
N ARG A 382 5.74 -5.81 -9.82
CA ARG A 382 5.54 -6.95 -10.71
C ARG A 382 6.84 -7.74 -10.92
N ASP A 383 7.94 -7.02 -11.14
CA ASP A 383 9.23 -7.62 -11.48
C ASP A 383 9.95 -8.17 -10.24
N GLU A 384 9.74 -7.57 -9.08
CA GLU A 384 10.29 -7.96 -7.78
C GLU A 384 9.18 -7.86 -6.70
N PRO A 385 8.36 -8.90 -6.56
CA PRO A 385 7.26 -8.91 -5.60
C PRO A 385 7.74 -8.80 -4.15
N PRO A 386 7.02 -8.07 -3.28
CA PRO A 386 7.40 -7.91 -1.87
C PRO A 386 7.25 -9.22 -1.09
N GLY A 387 7.94 -9.32 0.05
CA GLY A 387 7.78 -10.40 1.03
C GLY A 387 6.36 -10.47 1.61
N ALA A 388 6.23 -11.16 2.75
CA ALA A 388 4.93 -11.31 3.40
C ALA A 388 4.49 -10.02 4.12
N VAL A 389 3.22 -9.63 3.93
CA VAL A 389 2.60 -8.44 4.56
C VAL A 389 1.25 -8.82 5.19
N LEU A 390 1.04 -8.41 6.45
CA LEU A 390 -0.22 -8.55 7.17
C LEU A 390 -1.02 -7.24 7.13
N LEU A 391 -2.28 -7.31 6.68
CA LEU A 391 -3.21 -6.18 6.68
C LEU A 391 -4.54 -6.55 7.36
N SER A 392 -5.20 -5.57 7.99
CA SER A 392 -6.63 -5.70 8.24
C SER A 392 -7.36 -5.84 6.90
N ALA A 393 -8.37 -6.69 6.82
CA ALA A 393 -9.18 -6.83 5.61
C ALA A 393 -9.88 -5.51 5.22
N THR A 394 -10.08 -4.60 6.18
CA THR A 394 -10.67 -3.27 5.97
C THR A 394 -9.66 -2.16 5.71
N ASP A 395 -8.35 -2.46 5.75
CA ASP A 395 -7.31 -1.47 5.47
C ASP A 395 -7.45 -0.93 4.04
N PRO A 396 -7.32 0.40 3.81
CA PRO A 396 -7.30 0.97 2.47
C PRO A 396 -6.21 0.41 1.54
N ALA A 397 -5.11 -0.09 2.10
CA ALA A 397 -4.05 -0.77 1.33
C ALA A 397 -4.40 -2.22 0.95
N SER A 398 -5.46 -2.80 1.52
CA SER A 398 -5.94 -4.14 1.14
C SER A 398 -6.77 -4.06 -0.14
N ALA A 399 -6.20 -4.50 -1.26
CA ALA A 399 -6.85 -4.46 -2.56
C ALA A 399 -8.01 -5.45 -2.70
N HIS A 400 -7.92 -6.62 -2.05
CA HIS A 400 -8.90 -7.70 -2.18
C HIS A 400 -10.28 -7.32 -1.64
N GLY A 401 -11.30 -7.60 -2.45
CA GLY A 401 -12.69 -7.25 -2.16
C GLY A 401 -12.99 -5.74 -2.27
N ALA A 402 -12.03 -4.96 -2.80
CA ALA A 402 -12.17 -3.56 -3.16
C ALA A 402 -11.88 -3.39 -4.67
N THR A 403 -10.62 -3.35 -5.06
CA THR A 403 -10.17 -3.20 -6.44
C THR A 403 -9.83 -4.54 -7.10
N VAL A 404 -9.40 -5.51 -6.30
CA VAL A 404 -9.05 -6.86 -6.75
C VAL A 404 -10.10 -7.83 -6.24
N PRO A 405 -10.67 -8.71 -7.06
CA PRO A 405 -11.61 -9.72 -6.60
C PRO A 405 -10.93 -10.69 -5.62
N TRP A 406 -11.73 -11.28 -4.73
CA TRP A 406 -11.24 -12.38 -3.90
C TRP A 406 -10.90 -13.59 -4.80
N PRO A 407 -9.78 -14.27 -4.57
CA PRO A 407 -9.51 -15.54 -5.23
C PRO A 407 -10.51 -16.60 -4.77
N GLN A 408 -10.52 -17.73 -5.45
CA GLN A 408 -11.33 -18.86 -5.00
C GLN A 408 -10.80 -19.39 -3.66
N LEU A 409 -11.68 -19.41 -2.64
CA LEU A 409 -11.39 -19.87 -1.30
C LEU A 409 -12.43 -20.94 -0.90
N ALA A 410 -12.08 -21.77 0.06
CA ALA A 410 -13.02 -22.79 0.62
C ALA A 410 -14.20 -22.17 1.39
N GLY A 411 -14.11 -20.89 1.74
CA GLY A 411 -15.13 -20.14 2.46
C GLY A 411 -15.32 -18.73 1.88
N ARG A 412 -16.17 -17.92 2.53
CA ARG A 412 -16.49 -16.57 2.08
C ARG A 412 -15.59 -15.52 2.76
N ALA A 413 -14.65 -14.96 2.02
CA ALA A 413 -13.91 -13.79 2.47
C ALA A 413 -14.75 -12.51 2.35
N ALA A 414 -14.57 -11.60 3.30
CA ALA A 414 -15.24 -10.30 3.31
C ALA A 414 -14.38 -9.23 4.00
N ARG A 415 -14.52 -7.98 3.56
CA ARG A 415 -13.90 -6.82 4.21
C ARG A 415 -14.64 -6.52 5.51
N ALA A 416 -14.27 -7.18 6.59
CA ALA A 416 -14.87 -7.05 7.90
C ALA A 416 -13.85 -6.61 8.96
N ALA A 417 -14.28 -5.76 9.90
CA ALA A 417 -13.44 -5.38 11.04
C ALA A 417 -13.06 -6.61 11.85
N GLY A 418 -11.76 -6.76 12.14
CA GLY A 418 -11.22 -7.93 12.86
C GLY A 418 -10.97 -9.16 12.00
N ALA A 419 -11.15 -9.09 10.68
CA ALA A 419 -10.60 -10.03 9.71
C ALA A 419 -9.26 -9.51 9.17
N TYR A 420 -8.36 -10.42 8.79
CA TYR A 420 -7.03 -10.07 8.29
C TYR A 420 -6.70 -10.81 7.01
N VAL A 421 -5.86 -10.20 6.19
CA VAL A 421 -5.29 -10.80 4.98
C VAL A 421 -3.76 -10.87 5.14
N VAL A 422 -3.17 -11.98 4.71
CA VAL A 422 -1.72 -12.10 4.55
C VAL A 422 -1.43 -12.23 3.08
N LEU A 423 -0.64 -11.30 2.58
CA LEU A 423 -0.10 -11.30 1.23
C LEU A 423 1.32 -11.83 1.27
N GLU A 424 1.72 -12.62 0.28
CA GLU A 424 3.09 -13.09 0.07
C GLU A 424 3.40 -13.05 -1.42
N GLY A 425 4.49 -12.40 -1.79
CA GLY A 425 4.79 -12.16 -3.19
C GLY A 425 3.70 -11.34 -3.91
N GLY A 426 3.02 -10.43 -3.21
CA GLY A 426 1.91 -9.63 -3.73
C GLY A 426 0.60 -10.40 -3.94
N ARG A 427 0.51 -11.67 -3.54
CA ARG A 427 -0.70 -12.50 -3.69
C ARG A 427 -1.31 -12.83 -2.33
N LEU A 428 -2.63 -12.91 -2.27
CA LEU A 428 -3.31 -13.41 -1.08
C LEU A 428 -2.89 -14.86 -0.83
N ARG A 429 -2.45 -15.16 0.39
CA ARG A 429 -2.13 -16.52 0.85
C ARG A 429 -3.05 -16.98 1.96
N LEU A 430 -3.36 -16.07 2.90
CA LEU A 430 -4.19 -16.39 4.05
C LEU A 430 -5.25 -15.31 4.24
N PHE A 431 -6.45 -15.75 4.55
CA PHE A 431 -7.53 -14.90 5.05
C PHE A 431 -7.96 -15.41 6.42
N LEU A 432 -7.71 -14.60 7.45
CA LEU A 432 -8.15 -14.88 8.81
C LEU A 432 -9.54 -14.26 9.00
N GLU A 433 -10.52 -15.10 9.28
CA GLU A 433 -11.89 -14.68 9.50
C GLU A 433 -12.05 -13.82 10.76
N ARG A 434 -13.09 -12.99 10.78
CA ARG A 434 -13.45 -12.20 11.96
C ARG A 434 -13.57 -13.09 13.20
N GLY A 435 -12.86 -12.70 14.26
CA GLY A 435 -12.79 -13.45 15.51
C GLY A 435 -11.62 -14.43 15.61
N GLY A 436 -10.82 -14.57 14.55
CA GLY A 436 -9.55 -15.25 14.56
C GLY A 436 -9.60 -16.79 14.61
N ARG A 437 -10.79 -17.40 14.40
CA ARG A 437 -10.95 -18.86 14.56
C ARG A 437 -10.85 -19.64 13.27
N GLY A 438 -11.32 -19.09 12.17
CA GLY A 438 -11.26 -19.71 10.84
C GLY A 438 -10.16 -19.07 10.02
N LEU A 439 -9.38 -19.90 9.35
CA LEU A 439 -8.34 -19.51 8.40
C LEU A 439 -8.69 -20.10 7.03
N LEU A 440 -8.71 -19.27 6.00
CA LEU A 440 -8.87 -19.71 4.61
C LEU A 440 -7.55 -19.55 3.88
N THR A 441 -7.23 -20.49 3.00
CA THR A 441 -6.00 -20.50 2.22
C THR A 441 -6.25 -20.20 0.75
N ALA A 442 -5.32 -19.45 0.13
CA ALA A 442 -5.27 -19.22 -1.30
C ALA A 442 -3.95 -19.80 -1.85
N GLY A 443 -3.90 -21.11 -1.99
CA GLY A 443 -2.69 -21.88 -2.26
C GLY A 443 -1.87 -22.13 -1.00
N GLU A 444 -0.66 -22.65 -1.16
CA GLU A 444 0.22 -23.02 -0.04
C GLU A 444 0.92 -21.77 0.51
N PRO A 445 0.73 -21.41 1.79
CA PRO A 445 1.41 -20.29 2.41
C PRO A 445 2.85 -20.67 2.78
N GLY A 446 3.80 -19.78 2.50
CA GLY A 446 5.19 -19.94 2.92
C GLY A 446 5.40 -19.66 4.42
N PRO A 447 6.59 -19.94 4.94
CA PRO A 447 6.96 -19.66 6.33
C PRO A 447 6.79 -18.17 6.70
N GLU A 448 7.10 -17.26 5.78
CA GLU A 448 6.95 -15.81 5.99
C GLU A 448 5.48 -15.40 6.15
N ALA A 449 4.58 -16.01 5.37
CA ALA A 449 3.14 -15.75 5.51
C ALA A 449 2.61 -16.22 6.88
N LEU A 450 3.06 -17.37 7.38
CA LEU A 450 2.68 -17.87 8.69
C LEU A 450 3.29 -17.03 9.82
N ALA A 451 4.52 -16.55 9.65
CA ALA A 451 5.16 -15.62 10.59
C ALA A 451 4.42 -14.26 10.63
N ALA A 452 4.01 -13.73 9.47
CA ALA A 452 3.19 -12.53 9.41
C ALA A 452 1.82 -12.73 10.08
N LEU A 453 1.16 -13.87 9.87
CA LEU A 453 -0.09 -14.23 10.57
C LEU A 453 0.10 -14.24 12.09
N ALA A 454 1.21 -14.75 12.58
CA ALA A 454 1.51 -14.83 14.02
C ALA A 454 1.53 -13.47 14.71
N THR A 455 1.87 -12.39 13.98
CA THR A 455 1.88 -11.01 14.53
C THR A 455 0.48 -10.51 14.89
N VAL A 456 -0.60 -11.15 14.40
CA VAL A 456 -1.98 -10.84 14.84
C VAL A 456 -2.12 -11.06 16.35
N ALA A 457 -1.45 -12.06 16.93
CA ALA A 457 -1.51 -12.33 18.36
C ALA A 457 -1.03 -11.13 19.20
N ASP A 458 -0.02 -10.40 18.73
CA ASP A 458 0.49 -9.19 19.40
C ASP A 458 -0.55 -8.05 19.39
N ARG A 459 -1.37 -7.99 18.34
CA ARG A 459 -2.43 -6.97 18.19
C ARG A 459 -3.69 -7.25 19.02
N VAL A 460 -4.05 -8.53 19.18
CA VAL A 460 -5.31 -8.96 19.83
C VAL A 460 -5.09 -9.65 21.18
N GLY A 461 -3.81 -9.82 21.60
CA GLY A 461 -3.43 -10.47 22.85
C GLY A 461 -3.42 -12.01 22.80
N LYS A 462 -4.35 -12.62 22.08
CA LYS A 462 -4.46 -14.08 21.89
C LYS A 462 -5.07 -14.38 20.51
N LEU A 463 -4.42 -15.23 19.72
CA LEU A 463 -4.95 -15.78 18.49
C LEU A 463 -5.14 -17.30 18.62
N GLU A 464 -6.35 -17.80 18.40
CA GLU A 464 -6.66 -19.24 18.46
C GLU A 464 -7.31 -19.70 17.15
N ILE A 465 -6.57 -20.39 16.31
CA ILE A 465 -7.03 -20.96 15.06
C ILE A 465 -7.67 -22.31 15.34
N VAL A 466 -8.91 -22.50 14.93
CA VAL A 466 -9.70 -23.72 15.16
C VAL A 466 -9.83 -24.51 13.86
N THR A 467 -10.09 -23.82 12.75
CA THR A 467 -10.30 -24.45 11.45
C THR A 467 -9.41 -23.82 10.38
N VAL A 468 -9.04 -24.64 9.41
CA VAL A 468 -8.39 -24.24 8.14
C VAL A 468 -9.25 -24.78 7.01
N ASP A 469 -9.70 -23.91 6.13
CA ASP A 469 -10.57 -24.25 4.97
C ASP A 469 -11.83 -25.05 5.37
N GLY A 470 -12.36 -24.78 6.57
CA GLY A 470 -13.53 -25.44 7.13
C GLY A 470 -13.23 -26.72 7.93
N GLU A 471 -12.03 -27.30 7.79
CA GLU A 471 -11.62 -28.50 8.49
C GLU A 471 -10.83 -28.18 9.78
N PRO A 472 -10.76 -29.07 10.76
CA PRO A 472 -9.98 -28.87 11.98
C PRO A 472 -8.51 -28.54 11.66
N VAL A 473 -7.94 -27.53 12.31
CA VAL A 473 -6.53 -27.15 12.11
C VAL A 473 -5.55 -28.26 12.55
N ARG A 474 -5.93 -29.06 13.53
CA ARG A 474 -5.14 -30.23 13.97
C ARG A 474 -5.23 -31.33 12.91
N GLY A 475 -4.11 -31.86 12.51
CA GLY A 475 -3.98 -32.83 11.41
C GLY A 475 -4.03 -32.21 10.02
N SER A 476 -4.20 -30.87 9.90
CA SER A 476 -4.11 -30.18 8.62
C SER A 476 -2.66 -30.04 8.15
N ALA A 477 -2.46 -29.79 6.85
CA ALA A 477 -1.14 -29.51 6.27
C ALA A 477 -0.46 -28.28 6.90
N LEU A 478 -1.23 -27.33 7.46
CA LEU A 478 -0.69 -26.13 8.08
C LEU A 478 -0.26 -26.30 9.54
N GLU A 479 -0.59 -27.41 10.21
CA GLU A 479 -0.29 -27.58 11.64
C GLU A 479 1.21 -27.44 11.92
N ALA A 480 2.05 -28.09 11.10
CA ALA A 480 3.51 -28.05 11.27
C ALA A 480 4.08 -26.62 11.08
N GLY A 481 3.62 -25.92 10.05
CA GLY A 481 4.04 -24.54 9.78
C GLY A 481 3.56 -23.56 10.87
N LEU A 482 2.34 -23.73 11.39
CA LEU A 482 1.84 -22.93 12.51
C LEU A 482 2.66 -23.17 13.78
N ARG A 483 3.08 -24.40 14.06
CA ARG A 483 4.00 -24.70 15.18
C ARG A 483 5.33 -23.98 15.02
N GLN A 484 5.91 -23.98 13.82
CA GLN A 484 7.14 -23.25 13.53
C GLN A 484 6.96 -21.74 13.70
N ALA A 485 5.77 -21.20 13.39
CA ALA A 485 5.40 -19.80 13.63
C ALA A 485 5.09 -19.49 15.12
N GLY A 486 5.22 -20.48 16.03
CA GLY A 486 5.10 -20.33 17.47
C GLY A 486 3.73 -20.66 18.06
N PHE A 487 2.79 -21.22 17.29
CA PHE A 487 1.50 -21.69 17.82
C PHE A 487 1.67 -23.01 18.60
N GLY A 488 1.12 -23.04 19.79
CA GLY A 488 1.00 -24.26 20.59
C GLY A 488 -0.37 -24.92 20.45
N PRO A 489 -0.52 -26.20 20.87
CA PRO A 489 -1.80 -26.87 20.87
C PRO A 489 -2.74 -26.27 21.92
N SER A 490 -4.04 -26.21 21.62
CA SER A 490 -5.11 -25.87 22.55
C SER A 490 -6.22 -26.93 22.51
N PRO A 491 -7.16 -26.96 23.46
CA PRO A 491 -8.27 -27.91 23.41
C PRO A 491 -9.09 -27.85 22.12
N ARG A 492 -9.14 -26.68 21.47
CA ARG A 492 -9.97 -26.46 20.27
C ARG A 492 -9.18 -26.39 18.97
N GLY A 493 -7.86 -26.18 19.02
CA GLY A 493 -7.03 -26.01 17.82
C GLY A 493 -5.59 -25.63 18.14
N MET A 494 -5.12 -24.54 17.57
CA MET A 494 -3.77 -24.00 17.75
C MET A 494 -3.85 -22.57 18.28
N VAL A 495 -3.05 -22.24 19.30
CA VAL A 495 -3.09 -20.94 19.99
C VAL A 495 -1.72 -20.29 20.05
N LEU A 496 -1.69 -18.99 19.82
CA LEU A 496 -0.53 -18.13 20.06
C LEU A 496 -0.93 -16.96 20.96
N TRP A 497 -0.10 -16.67 21.96
CA TRP A 497 -0.27 -15.50 22.84
C TRP A 497 0.65 -14.36 22.37
N GLY A 498 0.16 -13.14 22.41
CA GLY A 498 0.94 -11.96 22.07
C GLY A 498 2.09 -11.72 23.05
N GLY A 499 3.06 -10.86 22.68
CA GLY A 499 4.36 -10.67 23.34
C GLY A 499 4.35 -10.46 24.85
N ALA A 500 3.31 -9.87 25.42
CA ALA A 500 3.13 -9.77 26.88
C ALA A 500 2.78 -11.11 27.55
N GLY A 501 2.37 -12.14 26.80
CA GLY A 501 2.00 -13.49 27.25
C GLY A 501 2.98 -14.58 26.88
N ARG A 502 4.05 -14.28 26.17
CA ARG A 502 5.16 -15.23 25.88
C ARG A 502 5.94 -15.57 27.16
N ARG A 503 5.29 -16.25 28.11
CA ARG A 503 6.03 -17.07 29.06
C ARG A 503 6.49 -18.30 28.29
N LEU A 504 7.81 -18.44 28.08
CA LEU A 504 8.43 -19.70 27.66
C LEU A 504 7.84 -20.82 28.51
N PRO A 505 7.49 -21.98 27.93
CA PRO A 505 7.18 -23.13 28.76
C PRO A 505 8.41 -23.42 29.60
N VAL A 506 8.25 -23.29 30.93
CA VAL A 506 9.21 -23.75 31.92
C VAL A 506 9.30 -25.26 31.72
N GLY A 507 10.51 -25.74 31.44
CA GLY A 507 11.03 -27.05 31.22
C GLY A 507 10.11 -28.26 31.43
N ALA A 508 10.18 -29.13 30.46
CA ALA A 508 10.15 -30.60 30.68
C ALA A 508 11.46 -31.19 30.15
#